data_d0d585bd4383a124c55dac94c41b8e04
#
_entry.id   d0d585bd4383a124c55dac94c41b8e04
#
_cell.length_a   1.000
_cell.length_b   1.000
_cell.length_c   1.000
_cell.angle_alpha   90.00
_cell.angle_beta   90.00
_cell.angle_gamma   90.00
#
_symmetry.space_group_name_H-M   'P 1'
#
loop_
_entity.id
_entity.type
_entity.pdbx_description
1 polymer ?
#
loop_
_entity_poly.entity_id
_entity_poly.type
_entity_poly.pdbx_seq_one_letter_code
_entity_poly.pdbx_strand_id
1 'polypeptide(L)'
;VSERLTSRLGWLLGGVVLLAMPFYLERFWLQAGVFAMAAAIGAIGLNLLTGSAGQLSLAHAFFLAVGAYGYCVFAGDSGSATGLTGWGLPPVLAAVLAVALAGAVGGLFSPIAGRVRGPYLGIATLALIFIGQHVLLNAHDLTGGFNGRAVPPLSVFGFAFDDSATVVAGVPFRSMEKLWYLGLALLAAGALFARGVLRGRPGRAINAIRDHQTAAGVIGIPVARTRGAIFVLSSMYAGLAGVLLALAFQHAVPGYFGIVLSLEYLAMIVIGGLGTVSGAVIGAAFVTLIPQVLTKYSESLPLVSAPGTGGVAPGEASRYLYGAAVVAAVLFLPGGLARLPVPRWARKGARDKAPAPTSRNMEVST
;
A
#
# COMPACT_ATOMS: atom_id res chain seq x y z
N VAL A 1 -29.95 -15.87 -4.86
CA VAL A 1 -30.24 -14.47 -4.45
C VAL A 1 -29.70 -14.21 -3.05
N SER A 2 -29.78 -15.18 -2.11
CA SER A 2 -29.33 -15.00 -0.71
C SER A 2 -27.83 -14.77 -0.51
N GLU A 3 -26.95 -15.45 -1.27
CA GLU A 3 -25.50 -15.32 -1.09
C GLU A 3 -24.95 -13.96 -1.53
N ARG A 4 -25.53 -13.35 -2.55
CA ARG A 4 -25.14 -11.98 -2.94
C ARG A 4 -25.63 -10.93 -1.95
N LEU A 5 -26.73 -11.22 -1.27
CA LEU A 5 -27.30 -10.35 -0.23
C LEU A 5 -26.46 -10.40 1.04
N THR A 6 -26.10 -11.60 1.52
CA THR A 6 -25.24 -11.80 2.71
C THR A 6 -23.84 -11.23 2.52
N SER A 7 -23.23 -11.38 1.31
CA SER A 7 -21.95 -10.77 1.00
C SER A 7 -22.03 -9.24 0.99
N ARG A 8 -23.09 -8.64 0.41
CA ARG A 8 -23.30 -7.18 0.41
C ARG A 8 -23.54 -6.64 1.81
N LEU A 9 -24.32 -7.36 2.62
CA LEU A 9 -24.57 -6.99 4.01
C LEU A 9 -23.28 -7.02 4.84
N GLY A 10 -22.43 -8.03 4.66
CA GLY A 10 -21.11 -8.09 5.30
C GLY A 10 -20.19 -6.92 4.94
N TRP A 11 -20.16 -6.51 3.67
CA TRP A 11 -19.39 -5.32 3.25
C TRP A 11 -19.96 -4.02 3.82
N LEU A 12 -21.29 -3.90 3.89
CA LEU A 12 -21.96 -2.74 4.50
C LEU A 12 -21.69 -2.67 6.00
N LEU A 13 -21.83 -3.80 6.73
CA LEU A 13 -21.51 -3.85 8.15
C LEU A 13 -20.04 -3.51 8.42
N GLY A 14 -19.11 -4.08 7.66
CA GLY A 14 -17.69 -3.72 7.75
C GLY A 14 -17.42 -2.24 7.50
N GLY A 15 -18.08 -1.66 6.50
CA GLY A 15 -18.00 -0.23 6.20
C GLY A 15 -18.54 0.64 7.35
N VAL A 16 -19.70 0.28 7.91
CA VAL A 16 -20.30 0.99 9.06
C VAL A 16 -19.39 0.91 10.29
N VAL A 17 -18.82 -0.27 10.57
CA VAL A 17 -17.86 -0.44 11.68
C VAL A 17 -16.64 0.45 11.48
N LEU A 18 -16.03 0.47 10.29
CA LEU A 18 -14.87 1.32 9.99
C LEU A 18 -15.19 2.81 10.10
N LEU A 19 -16.41 3.23 9.73
CA LEU A 19 -16.86 4.62 9.88
C LEU A 19 -17.13 5.00 11.34
N ALA A 20 -17.56 4.04 12.18
CA ALA A 20 -17.84 4.27 13.58
C ALA A 20 -16.57 4.21 14.47
N MET A 21 -15.50 3.56 14.02
CA MET A 21 -14.26 3.38 14.79
C MET A 21 -13.70 4.68 15.43
N PRO A 22 -13.65 5.83 14.73
CA PRO A 22 -13.10 7.07 15.32
C PRO A 22 -13.84 7.57 16.56
N PHE A 23 -15.08 7.15 16.80
CA PHE A 23 -15.85 7.55 17.97
C PHE A 23 -15.52 6.75 19.24
N TYR A 24 -14.92 5.55 19.08
CA TYR A 24 -14.72 4.60 20.18
C TYR A 24 -13.25 4.22 20.41
N LEU A 25 -12.40 4.39 19.38
CA LEU A 25 -11.00 3.98 19.47
C LEU A 25 -10.13 5.06 20.09
N GLU A 26 -9.16 4.63 20.92
CA GLU A 26 -8.07 5.48 21.41
C GLU A 26 -7.20 5.99 20.24
N ARG A 27 -6.58 7.16 20.44
CA ARG A 27 -5.68 7.80 19.45
C ARG A 27 -4.60 6.86 18.92
N PHE A 28 -4.04 5.99 19.77
CA PHE A 28 -3.05 5.00 19.38
C PHE A 28 -3.55 4.07 18.27
N TRP A 29 -4.75 3.51 18.42
CA TRP A 29 -5.34 2.60 17.43
C TRP A 29 -5.79 3.32 16.16
N LEU A 30 -6.22 4.56 16.29
CA LEU A 30 -6.54 5.40 15.12
C LEU A 30 -5.28 5.66 14.30
N GLN A 31 -4.18 6.03 14.94
CA GLN A 31 -2.90 6.22 14.27
C GLN A 31 -2.41 4.93 13.59
N ALA A 32 -2.46 3.79 14.30
CA ALA A 32 -2.12 2.49 13.73
C ALA A 32 -2.98 2.16 12.49
N GLY A 33 -4.27 2.48 12.53
CA GLY A 33 -5.18 2.28 11.41
C GLY A 33 -4.88 3.21 10.22
N VAL A 34 -4.51 4.47 10.46
CA VAL A 34 -4.08 5.40 9.38
C VAL A 34 -2.81 4.88 8.72
N PHE A 35 -1.84 4.39 9.50
CA PHE A 35 -0.64 3.74 8.95
C PHE A 35 -0.98 2.50 8.13
N ALA A 36 -1.90 1.66 8.61
CA ALA A 36 -2.34 0.48 7.88
C ALA A 36 -3.05 0.84 6.56
N MET A 37 -3.85 1.91 6.53
CA MET A 37 -4.50 2.41 5.32
C MET A 37 -3.48 2.97 4.32
N ALA A 38 -2.51 3.75 4.78
CA ALA A 38 -1.42 4.25 3.94
C ALA A 38 -0.59 3.09 3.36
N ALA A 39 -0.22 2.12 4.20
CA ALA A 39 0.47 0.91 3.77
C ALA A 39 -0.35 0.11 2.77
N ALA A 40 -1.67 -0.03 2.96
CA ALA A 40 -2.55 -0.72 2.04
C ALA A 40 -2.62 -0.05 0.66
N ILE A 41 -2.65 1.29 0.61
CA ILE A 41 -2.59 2.05 -0.65
C ILE A 41 -1.29 1.74 -1.40
N GLY A 42 -0.14 1.84 -0.73
CA GLY A 42 1.15 1.51 -1.33
C GLY A 42 1.25 0.04 -1.74
N ALA A 43 0.79 -0.88 -0.89
CA ALA A 43 0.78 -2.31 -1.19
C ALA A 43 -0.10 -2.65 -2.40
N ILE A 44 -1.23 -1.98 -2.60
CA ILE A 44 -2.04 -2.10 -3.83
C ILE A 44 -1.20 -1.72 -5.05
N GLY A 45 -0.48 -0.60 -5.00
CA GLY A 45 0.42 -0.16 -6.08
C GLY A 45 1.50 -1.17 -6.41
N LEU A 46 2.20 -1.68 -5.38
CA LEU A 46 3.23 -2.70 -5.56
C LEU A 46 2.64 -4.03 -6.07
N ASN A 47 1.45 -4.40 -5.60
CA ASN A 47 0.79 -5.62 -6.03
C ASN A 47 0.31 -5.58 -7.49
N LEU A 48 -0.08 -4.40 -7.99
CA LEU A 48 -0.32 -4.20 -9.42
C LEU A 48 0.95 -4.45 -10.25
N LEU A 49 2.09 -3.99 -9.76
CA LEU A 49 3.38 -4.12 -10.44
C LEU A 49 3.95 -5.55 -10.30
N THR A 50 4.13 -6.02 -9.07
CA THR A 50 4.79 -7.30 -8.80
C THR A 50 3.82 -8.47 -8.93
N GLY A 51 2.64 -8.36 -8.32
CA GLY A 51 1.65 -9.44 -8.30
C GLY A 51 0.97 -9.67 -9.64
N SER A 52 0.57 -8.59 -10.33
CA SER A 52 -0.18 -8.71 -11.59
C SER A 52 0.72 -8.68 -12.82
N ALA A 53 1.71 -7.79 -12.89
CA ALA A 53 2.59 -7.66 -14.06
C ALA A 53 3.88 -8.50 -13.96
N GLY A 54 4.15 -9.16 -12.84
CA GLY A 54 5.33 -10.00 -12.64
C GLY A 54 6.66 -9.21 -12.62
N GLN A 55 6.62 -7.92 -12.32
CA GLN A 55 7.80 -7.06 -12.25
C GLN A 55 8.23 -6.87 -10.81
N LEU A 56 9.32 -7.53 -10.41
CA LEU A 56 9.89 -7.33 -9.08
C LEU A 56 10.49 -5.92 -8.96
N SER A 57 10.01 -5.13 -8.00
CA SER A 57 10.56 -3.82 -7.68
C SER A 57 10.86 -3.70 -6.20
N LEU A 58 12.06 -3.24 -5.88
CA LEU A 58 12.51 -2.94 -4.52
C LEU A 58 12.53 -1.42 -4.25
N ALA A 59 12.27 -0.58 -5.24
CA ALA A 59 12.28 0.88 -5.08
C ALA A 59 11.01 1.47 -4.46
N HIS A 60 10.13 0.67 -3.85
CA HIS A 60 8.82 1.17 -3.44
C HIS A 60 8.93 2.29 -2.38
N ALA A 61 9.81 2.12 -1.39
CA ALA A 61 10.08 3.14 -0.38
C ALA A 61 10.66 4.44 -0.94
N PHE A 62 11.44 4.39 -2.03
CA PHE A 62 11.91 5.58 -2.73
C PHE A 62 10.74 6.42 -3.28
N PHE A 63 9.76 5.79 -3.92
CA PHE A 63 8.59 6.51 -4.43
C PHE A 63 7.68 7.03 -3.31
N LEU A 64 7.59 6.32 -2.17
CA LEU A 64 6.94 6.86 -0.97
C LEU A 64 7.65 8.15 -0.51
N ALA A 65 8.99 8.13 -0.45
CA ALA A 65 9.78 9.29 -0.08
C ALA A 65 9.55 10.46 -1.05
N VAL A 66 9.55 10.21 -2.36
CA VAL A 66 9.27 11.25 -3.37
C VAL A 66 7.90 11.90 -3.13
N GLY A 67 6.87 11.10 -2.81
CA GLY A 67 5.55 11.62 -2.47
C GLY A 67 5.56 12.42 -1.17
N ALA A 68 6.14 11.88 -0.10
CA ALA A 68 6.20 12.51 1.22
C ALA A 68 6.95 13.85 1.16
N TYR A 69 8.17 13.87 0.65
CA TYR A 69 8.97 15.08 0.55
C TYR A 69 8.46 16.04 -0.52
N GLY A 70 7.92 15.54 -1.63
CA GLY A 70 7.24 16.37 -2.62
C GLY A 70 6.11 17.16 -1.99
N TYR A 71 5.27 16.53 -1.18
CA TYR A 71 4.23 17.21 -0.41
C TYR A 71 4.80 18.27 0.53
N CYS A 72 5.83 17.90 1.31
CA CYS A 72 6.47 18.81 2.26
C CYS A 72 7.07 20.05 1.59
N VAL A 73 7.65 19.91 0.38
CA VAL A 73 8.21 21.03 -0.39
C VAL A 73 7.09 21.88 -0.99
N PHE A 74 6.09 21.26 -1.60
CA PHE A 74 5.01 22.00 -2.27
C PHE A 74 4.09 22.73 -1.30
N ALA A 75 3.75 22.13 -0.14
CA ALA A 75 2.89 22.72 0.85
C ALA A 75 3.63 23.58 1.90
N GLY A 76 4.94 23.40 2.04
CA GLY A 76 5.76 24.13 3.01
C GLY A 76 5.94 25.60 2.65
N ASP A 77 6.04 26.47 3.66
CA ASP A 77 6.27 27.89 3.46
C ASP A 77 7.72 28.18 3.09
N SER A 78 7.91 29.06 2.10
CA SER A 78 9.21 29.65 1.75
C SER A 78 9.53 30.76 2.75
N GLY A 79 10.53 30.53 3.59
CA GLY A 79 10.97 31.54 4.56
C GLY A 79 10.77 31.18 6.03
N SER A 80 10.50 29.92 6.32
CA SER A 80 10.52 29.41 7.68
C SER A 80 11.90 29.64 8.32
N ALA A 81 11.95 29.88 9.63
CA ALA A 81 13.18 30.06 10.41
C ALA A 81 14.17 28.88 10.29
N THR A 82 13.75 27.79 9.65
CA THR A 82 14.52 26.57 9.41
C THR A 82 15.36 26.58 8.14
N GLY A 83 15.24 27.60 7.27
CA GLY A 83 15.96 27.68 5.98
C GLY A 83 15.56 26.63 4.93
N LEU A 84 14.48 25.89 5.17
CA LEU A 84 14.01 24.86 4.24
C LEU A 84 13.20 25.46 3.09
N THR A 85 13.42 24.93 1.88
CA THR A 85 12.67 25.34 0.69
C THR A 85 11.22 24.91 0.77
N GLY A 86 10.30 25.83 0.51
CA GLY A 86 8.88 25.58 0.39
C GLY A 86 8.23 26.46 -0.68
N TRP A 87 7.12 26.02 -1.26
CA TRP A 87 6.43 26.76 -2.33
C TRP A 87 5.12 27.41 -1.83
N GLY A 88 4.65 27.08 -0.61
CA GLY A 88 3.44 27.65 -0.03
C GLY A 88 2.16 27.34 -0.81
N LEU A 89 2.12 26.25 -1.57
CA LEU A 89 0.94 25.90 -2.35
C LEU A 89 -0.19 25.38 -1.45
N PRO A 90 -1.46 25.55 -1.87
CA PRO A 90 -2.59 24.94 -1.17
C PRO A 90 -2.34 23.43 -0.95
N PRO A 91 -2.53 22.91 0.29
CA PRO A 91 -2.13 21.55 0.63
C PRO A 91 -2.74 20.45 -0.23
N VAL A 92 -3.99 20.63 -0.71
CA VAL A 92 -4.61 19.66 -1.65
C VAL A 92 -3.88 19.64 -2.99
N LEU A 93 -3.55 20.82 -3.52
CA LEU A 93 -2.80 20.92 -4.77
C LEU A 93 -1.38 20.33 -4.60
N ALA A 94 -0.75 20.62 -3.47
CA ALA A 94 0.56 20.06 -3.12
C ALA A 94 0.53 18.52 -3.07
N ALA A 95 -0.52 17.93 -2.47
CA ALA A 95 -0.70 16.48 -2.44
C ALA A 95 -0.85 15.88 -3.85
N VAL A 96 -1.67 16.49 -4.70
CA VAL A 96 -1.84 16.05 -6.10
C VAL A 96 -0.53 16.15 -6.88
N LEU A 97 0.18 17.27 -6.75
CA LEU A 97 1.47 17.49 -7.41
C LEU A 97 2.55 16.51 -6.89
N ALA A 98 2.56 16.18 -5.60
CA ALA A 98 3.47 15.19 -5.03
C ALA A 98 3.24 13.78 -5.61
N VAL A 99 1.98 13.39 -5.76
CA VAL A 99 1.63 12.11 -6.44
C VAL A 99 2.01 12.14 -7.92
N ALA A 100 1.77 13.26 -8.59
CA ALA A 100 2.18 13.45 -9.98
C ALA A 100 3.71 13.42 -10.15
N LEU A 101 4.45 14.02 -9.20
CA LEU A 101 5.92 13.98 -9.15
C LEU A 101 6.42 12.53 -9.00
N ALA A 102 5.83 11.75 -8.09
CA ALA A 102 6.18 10.33 -7.94
C ALA A 102 5.92 9.55 -9.24
N GLY A 103 4.81 9.84 -9.92
CA GLY A 103 4.50 9.30 -11.25
C GLY A 103 5.49 9.74 -12.33
N ALA A 104 5.90 11.01 -12.34
CA ALA A 104 6.88 11.55 -13.30
C ALA A 104 8.28 10.91 -13.10
N VAL A 105 8.75 10.80 -11.86
CA VAL A 105 9.99 10.09 -11.52
C VAL A 105 9.90 8.62 -11.91
N GLY A 106 8.77 7.97 -11.67
CA GLY A 106 8.48 6.61 -12.16
C GLY A 106 8.50 6.54 -13.69
N GLY A 107 8.00 7.60 -14.36
CA GLY A 107 8.03 7.76 -15.82
C GLY A 107 9.44 7.85 -16.39
N LEU A 108 10.34 8.56 -15.72
CA LEU A 108 11.77 8.63 -16.08
C LEU A 108 12.44 7.25 -15.99
N PHE A 109 12.05 6.44 -15.01
CA PHE A 109 12.57 5.08 -14.84
C PHE A 109 11.84 4.03 -15.71
N SER A 110 10.67 4.37 -16.24
CA SER A 110 9.81 3.51 -17.07
C SER A 110 10.51 2.85 -18.26
N PRO A 111 11.42 3.52 -19.04
CA PRO A 111 12.14 2.87 -20.11
C PRO A 111 13.02 1.70 -19.65
N ILE A 112 13.60 1.80 -18.45
CA ILE A 112 14.39 0.72 -17.83
C ILE A 112 13.43 -0.39 -17.41
N ALA A 113 12.37 -0.05 -16.67
CA ALA A 113 11.35 -1.01 -16.21
C ALA A 113 10.65 -1.75 -17.35
N GLY A 114 10.48 -1.09 -18.51
CA GLY A 114 9.88 -1.69 -19.71
C GLY A 114 10.77 -2.70 -20.43
N ARG A 115 12.09 -2.53 -20.36
CA ARG A 115 13.08 -3.33 -21.12
C ARG A 115 13.75 -4.40 -20.28
N VAL A 116 14.04 -4.12 -19.02
CA VAL A 116 14.71 -5.04 -18.09
C VAL A 116 13.75 -6.10 -17.59
N ARG A 117 14.23 -7.34 -17.44
CA ARG A 117 13.40 -8.50 -17.10
C ARG A 117 13.88 -9.22 -15.85
N GLY A 118 12.95 -9.87 -15.15
CA GLY A 118 13.25 -10.75 -14.04
C GLY A 118 14.02 -10.06 -12.91
N PRO A 119 14.99 -10.74 -12.29
CA PRO A 119 15.72 -10.22 -11.13
C PRO A 119 16.57 -8.97 -11.41
N TYR A 120 16.96 -8.74 -12.68
CA TYR A 120 17.73 -7.55 -13.06
C TYR A 120 16.96 -6.25 -12.81
N LEU A 121 15.63 -6.26 -12.94
CA LEU A 121 14.81 -5.11 -12.58
C LEU A 121 14.85 -4.88 -11.06
N GLY A 122 14.83 -5.95 -10.25
CA GLY A 122 15.00 -5.86 -8.81
C GLY A 122 16.31 -5.17 -8.42
N ILE A 123 17.42 -5.56 -9.06
CA ILE A 123 18.76 -4.94 -8.83
C ILE A 123 18.75 -3.46 -9.25
N ALA A 124 18.19 -3.12 -10.41
CA ALA A 124 18.11 -1.74 -10.87
C ALA A 124 17.26 -0.86 -9.93
N THR A 125 16.15 -1.40 -9.41
CA THR A 125 15.30 -0.71 -8.45
C THR A 125 15.91 -0.64 -7.04
N LEU A 126 16.77 -1.60 -6.68
CA LEU A 126 17.57 -1.55 -5.47
C LEU A 126 18.58 -0.38 -5.53
N ALA A 127 19.27 -0.21 -6.65
CA ALA A 127 20.17 0.92 -6.85
C ALA A 127 19.43 2.26 -6.71
N LEU A 128 18.20 2.36 -7.21
CA LEU A 128 17.38 3.56 -7.11
C LEU A 128 17.07 3.93 -5.65
N ILE A 129 16.88 2.95 -4.75
CA ILE A 129 16.64 3.22 -3.33
C ILE A 129 17.88 3.80 -2.65
N PHE A 130 19.08 3.28 -2.95
CA PHE A 130 20.32 3.80 -2.37
C PHE A 130 20.65 5.20 -2.88
N ILE A 131 20.47 5.43 -4.19
CA ILE A 131 20.61 6.78 -4.78
C ILE A 131 19.61 7.72 -4.13
N GLY A 132 18.35 7.31 -4.00
CA GLY A 132 17.30 8.09 -3.36
C GLY A 132 17.62 8.43 -1.92
N GLN A 133 18.06 7.48 -1.12
CA GLN A 133 18.48 7.73 0.26
C GLN A 133 19.67 8.69 0.34
N HIS A 134 20.66 8.51 -0.53
CA HIS A 134 21.80 9.43 -0.59
C HIS A 134 21.36 10.86 -0.91
N VAL A 135 20.46 11.03 -1.89
CA VAL A 135 19.90 12.35 -2.24
C VAL A 135 19.11 12.92 -1.06
N LEU A 136 18.25 12.12 -0.43
CA LEU A 136 17.42 12.57 0.71
C LEU A 136 18.26 13.02 1.90
N LEU A 137 19.39 12.37 2.17
CA LEU A 137 20.29 12.72 3.28
C LEU A 137 21.14 13.96 2.97
N ASN A 138 21.50 14.21 1.71
CA ASN A 138 22.39 15.30 1.32
C ASN A 138 21.67 16.55 0.81
N ALA A 139 20.42 16.45 0.39
CA ALA A 139 19.62 17.60 -0.06
C ALA A 139 19.02 18.35 1.14
N HIS A 140 19.89 18.93 1.99
CA HIS A 140 19.48 19.55 3.27
C HIS A 140 18.39 20.59 3.11
N ASP A 141 18.46 21.44 2.10
CA ASP A 141 17.48 22.51 1.86
C ASP A 141 16.07 21.99 1.53
N LEU A 142 15.98 20.78 0.98
CA LEU A 142 14.69 20.16 0.60
C LEU A 142 14.16 19.24 1.68
N THR A 143 15.03 18.48 2.35
CA THR A 143 14.64 17.36 3.21
C THR A 143 14.86 17.63 4.70
N GLY A 144 15.67 18.63 5.04
CA GLY A 144 16.21 18.81 6.38
C GLY A 144 17.33 17.83 6.75
N GLY A 145 17.83 17.07 5.78
CA GLY A 145 18.89 16.09 5.96
C GLY A 145 18.54 15.02 6.99
N PHE A 146 19.45 14.66 7.85
CA PHE A 146 19.27 13.62 8.86
C PHE A 146 18.12 13.93 9.84
N ASN A 147 17.90 15.21 10.18
CA ASN A 147 16.84 15.62 11.10
C ASN A 147 15.45 15.53 10.48
N GLY A 148 15.34 15.50 9.15
CA GLY A 148 14.06 15.55 8.46
C GLY A 148 13.38 16.93 8.54
N ARG A 149 12.11 16.99 8.18
CA ARG A 149 11.33 18.23 8.21
C ARG A 149 9.90 18.01 8.69
N ALA A 150 9.31 19.06 9.30
CA ALA A 150 7.91 19.06 9.68
C ALA A 150 7.00 19.00 8.44
N VAL A 151 5.89 18.31 8.56
CA VAL A 151 4.91 18.14 7.51
C VAL A 151 3.77 19.15 7.71
N PRO A 152 3.51 20.06 6.76
CA PRO A 152 2.39 20.96 6.84
C PRO A 152 1.05 20.21 6.95
N PRO A 153 0.11 20.65 7.80
CA PRO A 153 -1.18 20.00 7.91
C PRO A 153 -1.96 20.13 6.59
N LEU A 154 -2.69 19.08 6.23
CA LEU A 154 -3.60 19.15 5.09
C LEU A 154 -4.77 20.09 5.42
N SER A 155 -5.15 20.95 4.48
CA SER A 155 -6.38 21.75 4.56
C SER A 155 -7.18 21.59 3.27
N VAL A 156 -8.50 21.41 3.40
CA VAL A 156 -9.44 21.23 2.29
C VAL A 156 -10.54 22.28 2.45
N PHE A 157 -10.63 23.24 1.54
CA PHE A 157 -11.64 24.31 1.58
C PHE A 157 -11.80 25.01 2.95
N GLY A 158 -10.68 25.26 3.66
CA GLY A 158 -10.69 25.89 4.98
C GLY A 158 -10.86 24.92 6.16
N PHE A 159 -11.14 23.64 5.91
CA PHE A 159 -11.16 22.61 6.93
C PHE A 159 -9.74 22.03 7.10
N ALA A 160 -9.09 22.38 8.22
CA ALA A 160 -7.73 21.92 8.51
C ALA A 160 -7.72 20.55 9.19
N PHE A 161 -6.82 19.66 8.73
CA PHE A 161 -6.54 18.35 9.33
C PHE A 161 -5.45 18.47 10.40
N ASP A 162 -5.56 19.50 11.21
CA ASP A 162 -4.70 19.81 12.36
C ASP A 162 -5.32 19.30 13.67
N ASP A 163 -4.64 19.53 14.78
CA ASP A 163 -5.11 19.16 16.12
C ASP A 163 -6.17 20.13 16.68
N SER A 164 -6.67 21.10 15.88
CA SER A 164 -7.83 21.91 16.27
C SER A 164 -9.06 21.00 16.41
N ALA A 165 -9.65 20.99 17.60
CA ALA A 165 -10.79 20.14 17.90
C ALA A 165 -12.06 20.68 17.24
N THR A 166 -12.56 19.98 16.23
CA THR A 166 -13.94 20.16 15.73
C THR A 166 -14.83 19.18 16.46
N VAL A 167 -15.81 19.67 17.21
CA VAL A 167 -16.75 18.80 17.94
C VAL A 167 -17.79 18.27 16.97
N VAL A 168 -17.80 16.96 16.75
CA VAL A 168 -18.81 16.26 15.94
C VAL A 168 -19.53 15.27 16.84
N ALA A 169 -20.85 15.41 16.98
CA ALA A 169 -21.69 14.56 17.84
C ALA A 169 -21.18 14.43 19.29
N GLY A 170 -20.62 15.50 19.86
CA GLY A 170 -20.10 15.53 21.22
C GLY A 170 -18.68 14.94 21.39
N VAL A 171 -18.06 14.42 20.33
CA VAL A 171 -16.70 13.90 20.34
C VAL A 171 -15.74 14.91 19.68
N PRO A 172 -14.61 15.27 20.31
CA PRO A 172 -13.62 16.17 19.73
C PRO A 172 -12.82 15.46 18.66
N PHE A 173 -13.02 15.82 17.39
CA PHE A 173 -12.27 15.33 16.25
C PHE A 173 -10.98 16.15 16.09
N ARG A 174 -9.86 15.50 16.28
CA ARG A 174 -8.51 16.03 16.06
C ARG A 174 -7.92 15.51 14.75
N SER A 175 -6.63 15.70 14.55
CA SER A 175 -5.91 15.33 13.33
C SER A 175 -6.08 13.84 12.95
N MET A 176 -5.97 12.89 13.90
CA MET A 176 -6.03 11.46 13.59
C MET A 176 -7.42 10.98 13.18
N GLU A 177 -8.48 11.49 13.79
CA GLU A 177 -9.87 11.18 13.41
C GLU A 177 -10.17 11.70 11.99
N LYS A 178 -9.71 12.92 11.68
CA LYS A 178 -9.86 13.52 10.35
C LYS A 178 -9.07 12.72 9.30
N LEU A 179 -7.81 12.35 9.60
CA LEU A 179 -6.96 11.55 8.72
C LEU A 179 -7.48 10.13 8.51
N TRP A 180 -8.19 9.56 9.50
CA TRP A 180 -8.84 8.26 9.36
C TRP A 180 -9.85 8.25 8.21
N TYR A 181 -10.75 9.24 8.16
CA TYR A 181 -11.74 9.32 7.07
C TYR A 181 -11.09 9.61 5.73
N LEU A 182 -10.07 10.46 5.70
CA LEU A 182 -9.28 10.72 4.50
C LEU A 182 -8.62 9.42 4.00
N GLY A 183 -7.93 8.70 4.89
CA GLY A 183 -7.27 7.44 4.59
C GLY A 183 -8.25 6.38 4.08
N LEU A 184 -9.43 6.27 4.71
CA LEU A 184 -10.48 5.35 4.29
C LEU A 184 -11.02 5.70 2.91
N ALA A 185 -11.26 6.98 2.63
CA ALA A 185 -11.72 7.44 1.33
C ALA A 185 -10.69 7.18 0.22
N LEU A 186 -9.41 7.50 0.49
CA LEU A 186 -8.31 7.26 -0.45
C LEU A 186 -8.08 5.76 -0.69
N LEU A 187 -8.14 4.94 0.36
CA LEU A 187 -8.03 3.49 0.24
C LEU A 187 -9.18 2.91 -0.58
N ALA A 188 -10.41 3.32 -0.31
CA ALA A 188 -11.58 2.87 -1.05
C ALA A 188 -11.49 3.28 -2.54
N ALA A 189 -11.17 4.54 -2.81
CA ALA A 189 -10.98 5.04 -4.17
C ALA A 189 -9.84 4.30 -4.89
N GLY A 190 -8.68 4.16 -4.24
CA GLY A 190 -7.54 3.43 -4.79
C GLY A 190 -7.85 1.96 -5.06
N ALA A 191 -8.51 1.28 -4.12
CA ALA A 191 -8.90 -0.12 -4.31
C ALA A 191 -9.92 -0.31 -5.45
N LEU A 192 -10.89 0.59 -5.59
CA LEU A 192 -11.86 0.56 -6.69
C LEU A 192 -11.18 0.83 -8.03
N PHE A 193 -10.30 1.83 -8.09
CA PHE A 193 -9.54 2.14 -9.29
C PHE A 193 -8.63 0.96 -9.72
N ALA A 194 -7.88 0.37 -8.78
CA ALA A 194 -7.03 -0.79 -9.04
C ALA A 194 -7.85 -1.99 -9.56
N ARG A 195 -9.03 -2.26 -8.96
CA ARG A 195 -9.95 -3.29 -9.46
C ARG A 195 -10.46 -2.98 -10.87
N GLY A 196 -10.74 -1.71 -11.17
CA GLY A 196 -11.12 -1.25 -12.52
C GLY A 196 -10.02 -1.52 -13.55
N VAL A 197 -8.77 -1.17 -13.21
CA VAL A 197 -7.59 -1.44 -14.05
C VAL A 197 -7.43 -2.94 -14.32
N LEU A 198 -7.49 -3.77 -13.27
CA LEU A 198 -7.31 -5.23 -13.39
C LEU A 198 -8.43 -5.92 -14.20
N ARG A 199 -9.67 -5.44 -14.10
CA ARG A 199 -10.81 -5.98 -14.84
C ARG A 199 -10.92 -5.43 -16.27
N GLY A 200 -10.28 -4.30 -16.52
CA GLY A 200 -10.32 -3.61 -17.81
C GLY A 200 -9.40 -4.21 -18.89
N ARG A 201 -9.30 -3.49 -20.02
CA ARG A 201 -8.36 -3.82 -21.10
C ARG A 201 -6.89 -3.84 -20.62
N PRO A 202 -6.42 -2.87 -19.79
CA PRO A 202 -5.06 -2.91 -19.27
C PRO A 202 -4.74 -4.18 -18.46
N GLY A 203 -5.67 -4.63 -17.61
CA GLY A 203 -5.47 -5.84 -16.81
C GLY A 203 -5.32 -7.10 -17.67
N ARG A 204 -6.09 -7.24 -18.75
CA ARG A 204 -5.91 -8.36 -19.69
C ARG A 204 -4.55 -8.32 -20.38
N ALA A 205 -4.10 -7.15 -20.81
CA ALA A 205 -2.78 -6.98 -21.42
C ALA A 205 -1.65 -7.31 -20.43
N ILE A 206 -1.76 -6.87 -19.18
CA ILE A 206 -0.79 -7.16 -18.09
C ILE A 206 -0.70 -8.66 -17.85
N ASN A 207 -1.84 -9.36 -17.71
CA ASN A 207 -1.86 -10.80 -17.49
C ASN A 207 -1.26 -11.58 -18.69
N ALA A 208 -1.60 -11.18 -19.92
CA ALA A 208 -1.01 -11.79 -21.12
C ALA A 208 0.51 -11.63 -21.17
N ILE A 209 1.03 -10.46 -20.79
CA ILE A 209 2.48 -10.21 -20.72
C ILE A 209 3.14 -11.04 -19.62
N ARG A 210 2.48 -11.17 -18.45
CA ARG A 210 2.99 -11.98 -17.33
C ARG A 210 3.08 -13.45 -17.70
N ASP A 211 2.05 -13.97 -18.35
CA ASP A 211 1.97 -15.42 -18.68
C ASP A 211 2.91 -15.76 -19.83
N HIS A 212 2.86 -15.05 -20.97
CA HIS A 212 3.73 -15.29 -22.13
C HIS A 212 4.05 -13.99 -22.87
N GLN A 213 5.15 -13.34 -22.51
CA GLN A 213 5.54 -12.04 -23.05
C GLN A 213 5.73 -12.04 -24.57
N THR A 214 6.33 -13.09 -25.14
CA THR A 214 6.58 -13.19 -26.59
C THR A 214 5.27 -13.31 -27.35
N ALA A 215 4.36 -14.19 -26.86
CA ALA A 215 3.04 -14.35 -27.47
C ALA A 215 2.21 -13.04 -27.39
N ALA A 216 2.27 -12.33 -26.25
CA ALA A 216 1.62 -11.04 -26.11
C ALA A 216 2.12 -10.02 -27.15
N GLY A 217 3.43 -10.02 -27.45
CA GLY A 217 4.02 -9.17 -28.49
C GLY A 217 3.52 -9.52 -29.90
N VAL A 218 3.42 -10.80 -30.23
CA VAL A 218 2.94 -11.27 -31.55
C VAL A 218 1.49 -10.87 -31.81
N ILE A 219 0.62 -10.89 -30.78
CA ILE A 219 -0.78 -10.43 -30.91
C ILE A 219 -0.95 -8.91 -30.81
N GLY A 220 0.17 -8.14 -30.87
CA GLY A 220 0.17 -6.68 -30.97
C GLY A 220 0.10 -5.92 -29.67
N ILE A 221 0.32 -6.56 -28.49
CA ILE A 221 0.38 -5.84 -27.22
C ILE A 221 1.75 -5.13 -27.11
N PRO A 222 1.77 -3.78 -26.91
CA PRO A 222 3.02 -3.02 -26.77
C PRO A 222 3.65 -3.26 -25.39
N VAL A 223 4.42 -4.35 -25.26
CA VAL A 223 4.94 -4.88 -24.00
C VAL A 223 5.69 -3.85 -23.16
N ALA A 224 6.68 -3.16 -23.77
CA ALA A 224 7.50 -2.18 -23.04
C ALA A 224 6.66 -1.00 -22.51
N ARG A 225 5.73 -0.50 -23.34
CA ARG A 225 4.85 0.61 -22.98
C ARG A 225 3.88 0.19 -21.86
N THR A 226 3.32 -1.01 -21.92
CA THR A 226 2.41 -1.54 -20.90
C THR A 226 3.13 -1.74 -19.57
N ARG A 227 4.35 -2.30 -19.60
CA ARG A 227 5.19 -2.45 -18.40
C ARG A 227 5.58 -1.12 -17.78
N GLY A 228 5.97 -0.16 -18.62
CA GLY A 228 6.29 1.19 -18.16
C GLY A 228 5.08 1.89 -17.54
N ALA A 229 3.91 1.78 -18.15
CA ALA A 229 2.68 2.40 -17.64
C ALA A 229 2.29 1.84 -16.25
N ILE A 230 2.39 0.52 -16.04
CA ILE A 230 2.08 -0.06 -14.73
C ILE A 230 3.13 0.33 -13.67
N PHE A 231 4.39 0.51 -14.07
CA PHE A 231 5.43 1.02 -13.18
C PHE A 231 5.13 2.44 -12.72
N VAL A 232 4.74 3.34 -13.64
CA VAL A 232 4.29 4.71 -13.34
C VAL A 232 3.09 4.69 -12.38
N LEU A 233 2.10 3.86 -12.68
CA LEU A 233 0.91 3.75 -11.82
C LEU A 233 1.28 3.27 -10.40
N SER A 234 2.16 2.27 -10.29
CA SER A 234 2.66 1.79 -8.99
C SER A 234 3.39 2.90 -8.23
N SER A 235 4.20 3.71 -8.92
CA SER A 235 4.91 4.85 -8.33
C SER A 235 3.95 5.93 -7.83
N MET A 236 2.85 6.18 -8.54
CA MET A 236 1.80 7.11 -8.08
C MET A 236 1.10 6.61 -6.81
N TYR A 237 0.79 5.31 -6.72
CA TYR A 237 0.25 4.71 -5.50
C TYR A 237 1.22 4.82 -4.33
N ALA A 238 2.51 4.57 -4.58
CA ALA A 238 3.55 4.76 -3.58
C ALA A 238 3.64 6.23 -3.14
N GLY A 239 3.61 7.18 -4.08
CA GLY A 239 3.59 8.61 -3.77
C GLY A 239 2.39 9.01 -2.91
N LEU A 240 1.19 8.51 -3.24
CA LEU A 240 -0.02 8.77 -2.45
C LEU A 240 0.08 8.18 -1.03
N ALA A 241 0.60 6.96 -0.91
CA ALA A 241 0.87 6.34 0.39
C ALA A 241 1.90 7.15 1.20
N GLY A 242 2.94 7.67 0.52
CA GLY A 242 3.96 8.52 1.12
C GLY A 242 3.40 9.84 1.66
N VAL A 243 2.52 10.51 0.92
CA VAL A 243 1.82 11.72 1.39
C VAL A 243 1.00 11.42 2.64
N LEU A 244 0.21 10.34 2.63
CA LEU A 244 -0.63 9.98 3.78
C LEU A 244 0.21 9.57 5.01
N LEU A 245 1.32 8.86 4.81
CA LEU A 245 2.28 8.54 5.87
C LEU A 245 2.92 9.80 6.45
N ALA A 246 3.34 10.75 5.61
CA ALA A 246 3.92 12.00 6.05
C ALA A 246 2.94 12.78 6.93
N LEU A 247 1.68 12.91 6.49
CA LEU A 247 0.61 13.54 7.27
C LEU A 247 0.37 12.84 8.62
N ALA A 248 0.43 11.51 8.65
CA ALA A 248 0.21 10.72 9.87
C ALA A 248 1.39 10.80 10.85
N PHE A 249 2.62 10.86 10.35
CA PHE A 249 3.82 11.06 11.17
C PHE A 249 4.01 12.51 11.62
N GLN A 250 3.47 13.47 10.88
CA GLN A 250 3.67 14.93 11.07
C GLN A 250 5.14 15.37 10.96
N HIS A 251 6.06 14.43 10.75
CA HIS A 251 7.48 14.67 10.58
C HIS A 251 8.08 13.66 9.61
N ALA A 252 8.69 14.12 8.51
CA ALA A 252 9.29 13.26 7.51
C ALA A 252 10.80 13.15 7.75
N VAL A 253 11.28 11.95 8.05
CA VAL A 253 12.69 11.64 8.28
C VAL A 253 13.20 10.71 7.18
N PRO A 254 14.34 11.00 6.51
CA PRO A 254 14.86 10.17 5.42
C PRO A 254 15.08 8.71 5.80
N GLY A 255 15.48 8.46 7.06
CA GLY A 255 15.73 7.11 7.57
C GLY A 255 14.51 6.17 7.52
N TYR A 256 13.28 6.70 7.49
CA TYR A 256 12.08 5.87 7.39
C TYR A 256 11.88 5.26 6.01
N PHE A 257 12.43 5.88 4.95
CA PHE A 257 12.22 5.48 3.56
C PHE A 257 13.37 4.61 3.02
N GLY A 258 13.89 3.70 3.85
CA GLY A 258 14.99 2.81 3.51
C GLY A 258 14.54 1.50 2.86
N ILE A 259 15.54 0.65 2.58
CA ILE A 259 15.33 -0.68 1.97
C ILE A 259 14.41 -1.56 2.82
N VAL A 260 14.48 -1.44 4.16
CA VAL A 260 13.65 -2.23 5.09
C VAL A 260 12.17 -2.00 4.81
N LEU A 261 11.75 -0.75 4.61
CA LEU A 261 10.38 -0.42 4.26
C LEU A 261 9.95 -1.06 2.92
N SER A 262 10.84 -1.08 1.91
CA SER A 262 10.53 -1.76 0.63
C SER A 262 10.35 -3.27 0.80
N LEU A 263 11.14 -3.90 1.67
CA LEU A 263 11.00 -5.33 1.99
C LEU A 263 9.72 -5.61 2.78
N GLU A 264 9.32 -4.71 3.69
CA GLU A 264 8.03 -4.80 4.39
C GLU A 264 6.85 -4.74 3.40
N TYR A 265 6.88 -3.83 2.43
CA TYR A 265 5.85 -3.80 1.36
C TYR A 265 5.83 -5.08 0.52
N LEU A 266 7.00 -5.66 0.24
CA LEU A 266 7.07 -6.95 -0.45
C LEU A 266 6.45 -8.07 0.41
N ALA A 267 6.75 -8.09 1.71
CA ALA A 267 6.15 -9.02 2.66
C ALA A 267 4.62 -8.87 2.72
N MET A 268 4.10 -7.62 2.73
CA MET A 268 2.67 -7.34 2.72
C MET A 268 1.96 -8.02 1.55
N ILE A 269 2.49 -7.88 0.33
CA ILE A 269 1.84 -8.46 -0.86
C ILE A 269 2.01 -9.98 -0.95
N VAL A 270 3.11 -10.54 -0.44
CA VAL A 270 3.34 -11.99 -0.41
C VAL A 270 2.43 -12.66 0.62
N ILE A 271 2.43 -12.17 1.86
CA ILE A 271 1.57 -12.69 2.94
C ILE A 271 0.09 -12.53 2.58
N GLY A 272 -0.28 -11.37 2.06
CA GLY A 272 -1.66 -11.07 1.69
C GLY A 272 -2.17 -11.86 0.51
N GLY A 273 -1.33 -12.08 -0.49
CA GLY A 273 -1.63 -12.80 -1.73
C GLY A 273 -1.41 -11.96 -2.99
N LEU A 274 -0.44 -12.40 -3.78
CA LEU A 274 -0.04 -11.73 -5.02
C LEU A 274 -1.20 -11.69 -6.05
N GLY A 275 -1.32 -10.55 -6.73
CA GLY A 275 -2.28 -10.34 -7.82
C GLY A 275 -3.72 -10.05 -7.35
N THR A 276 -3.97 -9.88 -6.05
CA THR A 276 -5.30 -9.56 -5.52
C THR A 276 -5.31 -8.27 -4.70
N VAL A 277 -6.25 -7.36 -4.99
CA VAL A 277 -6.37 -6.09 -4.26
C VAL A 277 -6.72 -6.33 -2.79
N SER A 278 -7.61 -7.28 -2.50
CA SER A 278 -7.97 -7.65 -1.13
C SER A 278 -6.78 -8.23 -0.36
N GLY A 279 -5.95 -9.03 -1.04
CA GLY A 279 -4.71 -9.56 -0.45
C GLY A 279 -3.77 -8.45 -0.02
N ALA A 280 -3.51 -7.48 -0.90
CA ALA A 280 -2.66 -6.34 -0.57
C ALA A 280 -3.13 -5.59 0.68
N VAL A 281 -4.45 -5.37 0.81
CA VAL A 281 -5.04 -4.70 1.98
C VAL A 281 -4.88 -5.53 3.26
N ILE A 282 -5.20 -6.84 3.19
CA ILE A 282 -5.08 -7.75 4.35
C ILE A 282 -3.61 -7.88 4.79
N GLY A 283 -2.70 -8.08 3.83
CA GLY A 283 -1.28 -8.19 4.13
C GLY A 283 -0.68 -6.90 4.68
N ALA A 284 -1.09 -5.75 4.17
CA ALA A 284 -0.68 -4.45 4.70
C ALA A 284 -1.17 -4.25 6.13
N ALA A 285 -2.45 -4.54 6.41
CA ALA A 285 -2.98 -4.48 7.76
C ALA A 285 -2.23 -5.42 8.71
N PHE A 286 -1.95 -6.65 8.29
CA PHE A 286 -1.19 -7.62 9.09
C PHE A 286 0.20 -7.10 9.44
N VAL A 287 1.00 -6.71 8.44
CA VAL A 287 2.38 -6.26 8.64
C VAL A 287 2.45 -4.96 9.43
N THR A 288 1.52 -4.03 9.23
CA THR A 288 1.54 -2.72 9.91
C THR A 288 1.01 -2.79 11.34
N LEU A 289 -0.01 -3.62 11.62
CA LEU A 289 -0.60 -3.66 12.95
C LEU A 289 0.19 -4.52 13.94
N ILE A 290 0.90 -5.54 13.48
CA ILE A 290 1.67 -6.43 14.37
C ILE A 290 2.69 -5.66 15.25
N PRO A 291 3.55 -4.77 14.71
CA PRO A 291 4.47 -4.02 15.56
C PRO A 291 3.76 -3.16 16.59
N GLN A 292 2.61 -2.59 16.21
CA GLN A 292 1.81 -1.75 17.10
C GLN A 292 1.23 -2.56 18.27
N VAL A 293 0.70 -3.77 17.96
CA VAL A 293 0.20 -4.70 18.98
C VAL A 293 1.34 -5.13 19.91
N LEU A 294 2.47 -5.56 19.35
CA LEU A 294 3.63 -5.98 20.13
C LEU A 294 4.18 -4.84 21.02
N THR A 295 4.17 -3.61 20.52
CA THR A 295 4.61 -2.44 21.30
C THR A 295 3.63 -2.14 22.43
N LYS A 296 2.32 -2.17 22.19
CA LYS A 296 1.31 -1.86 23.22
C LYS A 296 1.27 -2.93 24.33
N TYR A 297 1.50 -4.19 23.99
CA TYR A 297 1.42 -5.31 24.92
C TYR A 297 2.80 -5.89 25.31
N SER A 298 3.91 -5.14 25.07
CA SER A 298 5.27 -5.60 25.35
C SER A 298 5.49 -6.01 26.79
N GLU A 299 4.85 -5.34 27.75
CA GLU A 299 4.95 -5.67 29.17
C GLU A 299 4.22 -6.98 29.54
N SER A 300 3.26 -7.40 28.74
CA SER A 300 2.47 -8.62 28.98
C SER A 300 3.03 -9.85 28.22
N LEU A 301 3.99 -9.68 27.33
CA LEU A 301 4.54 -10.74 26.50
C LEU A 301 5.90 -11.22 27.07
N PRO A 302 6.04 -12.52 27.37
CA PRO A 302 7.21 -13.05 28.12
C PRO A 302 8.56 -12.97 27.37
N LEU A 303 8.56 -12.69 26.06
CA LEU A 303 9.78 -12.64 25.23
C LEU A 303 10.04 -11.25 24.64
N VAL A 304 9.09 -10.33 24.78
CA VAL A 304 9.19 -8.98 24.22
C VAL A 304 9.38 -8.02 25.39
N SER A 305 10.46 -7.27 25.36
CA SER A 305 10.79 -6.31 26.43
C SER A 305 10.79 -4.89 25.88
N ALA A 306 10.55 -3.92 26.75
CA ALA A 306 10.67 -2.52 26.39
C ALA A 306 12.10 -2.21 25.91
N PRO A 307 12.31 -1.29 24.97
CA PRO A 307 13.62 -0.95 24.46
C PRO A 307 14.57 -0.58 25.61
N GLY A 308 15.71 -1.30 25.71
CA GLY A 308 16.73 -1.08 26.76
C GLY A 308 16.65 -1.98 27.98
N THR A 309 15.73 -2.93 28.10
CA THR A 309 15.53 -3.81 29.28
C THR A 309 16.00 -5.26 29.10
N GLY A 310 16.80 -5.56 28.07
CA GLY A 310 17.47 -6.86 27.92
C GLY A 310 16.64 -7.99 27.27
N GLY A 311 15.61 -7.67 26.52
CA GLY A 311 14.82 -8.62 25.72
C GLY A 311 14.77 -8.23 24.23
N VAL A 312 13.99 -8.96 23.44
CA VAL A 312 13.78 -8.64 22.01
C VAL A 312 12.87 -7.43 21.90
N ALA A 313 13.35 -6.37 21.24
CA ALA A 313 12.54 -5.16 21.03
C ALA A 313 11.31 -5.48 20.16
N PRO A 314 10.15 -4.81 20.38
CA PRO A 314 8.91 -5.07 19.60
C PRO A 314 9.11 -4.99 18.09
N GLY A 315 9.95 -4.06 17.61
CA GLY A 315 10.29 -3.93 16.18
C GLY A 315 11.11 -5.09 15.64
N GLU A 316 11.99 -5.69 16.43
CA GLU A 316 12.76 -6.87 16.05
C GLU A 316 11.88 -8.12 16.08
N ALA A 317 11.09 -8.29 17.14
CA ALA A 317 10.14 -9.40 17.25
C ALA A 317 9.16 -9.42 16.07
N SER A 318 8.68 -8.26 15.63
CA SER A 318 7.80 -8.16 14.45
C SER A 318 8.50 -8.60 13.16
N ARG A 319 9.78 -8.26 12.98
CA ARG A 319 10.56 -8.69 11.78
C ARG A 319 10.75 -10.20 11.73
N TYR A 320 11.04 -10.86 12.87
CA TYR A 320 11.08 -12.32 12.92
C TYR A 320 9.73 -12.94 12.59
N LEU A 321 8.66 -12.34 13.11
CA LEU A 321 7.30 -12.80 12.85
C LEU A 321 6.92 -12.64 11.36
N TYR A 322 7.32 -11.53 10.71
CA TYR A 322 7.12 -11.37 9.26
C TYR A 322 7.91 -12.39 8.46
N GLY A 323 9.18 -12.61 8.80
CA GLY A 323 10.00 -13.61 8.16
C GLY A 323 9.35 -14.99 8.22
N ALA A 324 8.93 -15.42 9.41
CA ALA A 324 8.22 -16.67 9.62
C ALA A 324 6.88 -16.71 8.84
N ALA A 325 6.11 -15.62 8.85
CA ALA A 325 4.85 -15.52 8.14
C ALA A 325 5.04 -15.59 6.60
N VAL A 326 6.09 -14.96 6.05
CA VAL A 326 6.42 -15.07 4.61
C VAL A 326 6.76 -16.50 4.26
N VAL A 327 7.61 -17.17 5.03
CA VAL A 327 7.96 -18.58 4.82
C VAL A 327 6.73 -19.46 4.90
N ALA A 328 5.90 -19.30 5.91
CA ALA A 328 4.65 -20.04 6.07
C ALA A 328 3.68 -19.78 4.90
N ALA A 329 3.54 -18.54 4.46
CA ALA A 329 2.68 -18.17 3.33
C ALA A 329 3.16 -18.85 2.03
N VAL A 330 4.46 -18.84 1.76
CA VAL A 330 5.03 -19.47 0.56
C VAL A 330 4.87 -20.99 0.59
N LEU A 331 5.08 -21.64 1.75
CA LEU A 331 5.04 -23.09 1.88
C LEU A 331 3.60 -23.64 1.96
N PHE A 332 2.73 -23.01 2.72
CA PHE A 332 1.42 -23.55 3.06
C PHE A 332 0.24 -22.83 2.39
N LEU A 333 0.44 -21.58 1.94
CA LEU A 333 -0.60 -20.71 1.41
C LEU A 333 -0.18 -20.06 0.09
N PRO A 334 0.03 -20.81 -0.99
CA PRO A 334 0.53 -20.29 -2.27
C PRO A 334 -0.39 -19.23 -2.89
N GLY A 335 -1.59 -19.05 -2.36
CA GLY A 335 -2.52 -17.98 -2.73
C GLY A 335 -2.59 -16.80 -1.74
N GLY A 336 -1.81 -16.83 -0.65
CA GLY A 336 -1.83 -15.85 0.44
C GLY A 336 -3.10 -15.91 1.32
N LEU A 337 -3.14 -15.05 2.33
CA LEU A 337 -4.26 -14.98 3.29
C LEU A 337 -5.62 -14.69 2.61
N ALA A 338 -5.63 -13.95 1.50
CA ALA A 338 -6.87 -13.64 0.77
C ALA A 338 -7.52 -14.84 0.08
N ARG A 339 -6.81 -15.95 -0.09
CA ARG A 339 -7.33 -17.20 -0.69
C ARG A 339 -7.59 -18.29 0.33
N LEU A 340 -7.50 -18.01 1.62
CA LEU A 340 -7.94 -18.94 2.64
C LEU A 340 -9.37 -19.40 2.31
N PRO A 341 -9.64 -20.71 2.24
CA PRO A 341 -10.97 -21.20 1.95
C PRO A 341 -11.93 -20.71 3.04
N VAL A 342 -12.90 -19.93 2.63
CA VAL A 342 -14.04 -19.59 3.50
C VAL A 342 -14.57 -20.90 4.06
N PRO A 343 -14.77 -21.03 5.39
CA PRO A 343 -15.17 -22.28 6.03
C PRO A 343 -16.35 -22.92 5.31
N ARG A 344 -16.33 -24.25 5.18
CA ARG A 344 -17.31 -25.03 4.39
C ARG A 344 -18.78 -24.75 4.73
N TRP A 345 -19.09 -24.25 5.93
CA TRP A 345 -20.45 -23.84 6.29
C TRP A 345 -20.97 -22.65 5.45
N ALA A 346 -20.09 -21.77 4.97
CA ALA A 346 -20.45 -20.66 4.07
C ALA A 346 -20.58 -21.09 2.59
N ARG A 347 -20.19 -22.33 2.23
CA ARG A 347 -20.23 -22.88 0.86
C ARG A 347 -21.40 -23.82 0.59
N LYS A 348 -22.27 -24.10 1.56
CA LYS A 348 -23.33 -25.13 1.41
C LYS A 348 -24.47 -24.80 0.41
N GLY A 349 -24.40 -23.68 -0.34
CA GLY A 349 -25.44 -23.33 -1.32
C GLY A 349 -25.05 -23.48 -2.80
N ALA A 350 -23.78 -23.78 -3.14
CA ALA A 350 -23.32 -23.68 -4.53
C ALA A 350 -23.17 -25.04 -5.28
N ARG A 351 -23.39 -26.17 -4.64
CA ARG A 351 -23.12 -27.49 -5.23
C ARG A 351 -24.30 -28.23 -5.85
N ASP A 352 -25.53 -27.74 -5.66
CA ASP A 352 -26.73 -28.46 -6.12
C ASP A 352 -27.24 -28.09 -7.54
N LYS A 353 -26.43 -27.38 -8.32
CA LYS A 353 -26.79 -27.03 -9.72
C LYS A 353 -25.67 -27.32 -10.72
N ALA A 354 -25.03 -28.48 -10.63
CA ALA A 354 -24.30 -29.01 -11.76
C ALA A 354 -25.31 -29.88 -12.57
N PRO A 355 -25.58 -29.54 -13.85
CA PRO A 355 -26.38 -30.46 -14.68
C PRO A 355 -25.61 -31.76 -14.85
N ALA A 356 -26.32 -32.87 -14.68
CA ALA A 356 -25.78 -34.21 -14.91
C ALA A 356 -25.12 -34.32 -16.30
N PRO A 357 -24.00 -35.01 -16.46
CA PRO A 357 -23.39 -35.25 -17.75
C PRO A 357 -24.37 -36.07 -18.58
N THR A 358 -24.86 -35.53 -19.68
CA THR A 358 -25.62 -36.27 -20.68
C THR A 358 -24.66 -37.27 -21.33
N SER A 359 -24.84 -38.55 -21.01
CA SER A 359 -24.25 -39.66 -21.68
C SER A 359 -24.77 -39.71 -23.12
N ARG A 360 -24.03 -39.13 -24.06
CA ARG A 360 -24.27 -39.35 -25.48
C ARG A 360 -23.47 -40.56 -25.88
N ASN A 361 -24.16 -41.70 -25.93
CA ASN A 361 -23.67 -42.92 -26.53
C ASN A 361 -23.21 -42.63 -27.96
N MET A 362 -21.93 -42.77 -28.24
CA MET A 362 -21.45 -42.99 -29.58
C MET A 362 -21.57 -44.50 -29.86
N GLU A 363 -22.67 -44.91 -30.46
CA GLU A 363 -22.69 -46.14 -31.25
C GLU A 363 -21.85 -45.91 -32.50
N VAL A 364 -20.69 -46.59 -32.52
CA VAL A 364 -19.92 -46.79 -33.73
C VAL A 364 -20.49 -48.06 -34.34
N SER A 365 -21.26 -47.94 -35.44
CA SER A 365 -21.60 -49.05 -36.33
C SER A 365 -20.48 -49.26 -37.33
N THR A 366 -19.96 -50.45 -37.33
CA THR A 366 -19.18 -51.19 -38.32
C THR A 366 -19.05 -50.61 -39.73
#